data_6fec4171f8e13e073e1107e811d1965d
#
_entry.id   6fec4171f8e13e073e1107e811d1965d
#
_cell.length_a   1.000
_cell.length_b   1.000
_cell.length_c   1.000
_cell.angle_alpha   90.00
_cell.angle_beta   90.00
_cell.angle_gamma   90.00
#
_symmetry.space_group_name_H-M   'P 1'
#
loop_
_entity.id
_entity.type
_entity.pdbx_description
1 polymer ?
#
loop_
_entity_poly.entity_id
_entity_poly.type
_entity_poly.pdbx_seq_one_letter_code
_entity_poly.pdbx_strand_id
1 'polypeptide(L)'
;MANQLWVKKPIDKLLKESTGEGNQLKRTLGAGSLVALGVGAIIGAGLFSITGGAAANQAGPAITISFMVAACACAFAGLCYAEFASMIPVAGSAYTYSYATMGEFVAWIIGWDLVLEYAVGAATVSISWSRYLVKFCEGFDVHLPAMFTVGPWDGGIINLPAVFIVIMVSLRSVYGFISKLV
;
A
#
# COMPACT_ATOMS: atom_id res chain seq x y z
N MET A 1 -24.50 -24.41 -8.92
CA MET A 1 -23.52 -23.33 -9.11
C MET A 1 -23.45 -22.33 -7.93
N ALA A 2 -24.55 -21.99 -7.27
CA ALA A 2 -24.54 -21.03 -6.13
C ALA A 2 -23.70 -21.49 -4.91
N ASN A 3 -23.53 -22.79 -4.71
CA ASN A 3 -22.75 -23.30 -3.57
C ASN A 3 -21.22 -23.18 -3.69
N GLN A 4 -20.70 -22.91 -4.89
CA GLN A 4 -19.25 -22.78 -5.11
C GLN A 4 -18.69 -21.41 -4.64
N LEU A 5 -19.50 -20.36 -4.69
CA LEU A 5 -19.07 -19.00 -4.30
C LEU A 5 -18.80 -18.84 -2.80
N TRP A 6 -19.33 -19.73 -1.97
CA TRP A 6 -19.20 -19.69 -0.50
C TRP A 6 -18.29 -20.79 0.02
N VAL A 7 -17.51 -21.43 -0.85
CA VAL A 7 -16.53 -22.44 -0.43
C VAL A 7 -15.42 -21.77 0.35
N LYS A 8 -15.22 -22.24 1.59
CA LYS A 8 -14.13 -21.81 2.46
C LYS A 8 -12.91 -22.69 2.23
N LYS A 9 -11.73 -22.09 2.24
CA LYS A 9 -10.48 -22.85 2.16
C LYS A 9 -10.12 -23.39 3.53
N PRO A 10 -9.98 -24.72 3.73
CA PRO A 10 -9.61 -25.29 5.02
C PRO A 10 -8.25 -24.75 5.49
N ILE A 11 -8.15 -24.40 6.77
CA ILE A 11 -6.92 -23.84 7.37
C ILE A 11 -5.76 -24.84 7.22
N ASP A 12 -6.01 -26.14 7.38
CA ASP A 12 -5.01 -27.19 7.19
C ASP A 12 -4.39 -27.17 5.78
N LYS A 13 -5.19 -26.86 4.75
CA LYS A 13 -4.70 -26.74 3.39
C LYS A 13 -3.83 -25.49 3.21
N LEU A 14 -4.24 -24.36 3.79
CA LEU A 14 -3.45 -23.13 3.80
C LEU A 14 -2.10 -23.32 4.50
N LEU A 15 -2.10 -24.00 5.65
CA LEU A 15 -0.88 -24.32 6.41
C LEU A 15 0.05 -25.24 5.61
N LYS A 16 -0.48 -26.27 4.96
CA LYS A 16 0.32 -27.15 4.10
C LYS A 16 0.93 -26.44 2.91
N GLU A 17 0.19 -25.52 2.27
CA GLU A 17 0.70 -24.71 1.17
C GLU A 17 1.82 -23.76 1.62
N SER A 18 1.78 -23.26 2.86
CA SER A 18 2.81 -22.38 3.41
C SER A 18 4.08 -23.13 3.88
N THR A 19 3.96 -24.42 4.20
CA THR A 19 5.07 -25.27 4.69
C THR A 19 5.65 -26.17 3.62
N GLY A 20 5.08 -26.19 2.39
CA GLY A 20 5.55 -27.02 1.27
C GLY A 20 6.98 -26.69 0.84
N GLU A 21 7.74 -27.71 0.50
CA GLU A 21 9.13 -27.61 0.03
C GLU A 21 9.20 -26.72 -1.23
N GLY A 22 9.89 -25.60 -1.12
CA GLY A 22 10.13 -24.66 -2.21
C GLY A 22 9.52 -23.27 -2.06
N ASN A 23 8.52 -23.07 -1.22
CA ASN A 23 7.81 -21.79 -1.05
C ASN A 23 7.99 -21.14 0.33
N GLN A 24 8.96 -21.58 1.12
CA GLN A 24 9.18 -20.99 2.45
C GLN A 24 9.86 -19.62 2.34
N LEU A 25 9.14 -18.58 2.73
CA LEU A 25 9.75 -17.27 2.97
C LEU A 25 10.74 -17.39 4.14
N LYS A 26 12.00 -17.02 3.89
CA LYS A 26 13.03 -17.06 4.91
C LYS A 26 12.71 -16.08 6.03
N ARG A 27 12.50 -16.58 7.24
CA ARG A 27 12.22 -15.74 8.43
C ARG A 27 13.51 -15.08 8.90
N THR A 28 13.82 -13.88 8.38
CA THR A 28 15.04 -13.12 8.71
C THR A 28 14.75 -11.86 9.54
N LEU A 29 13.48 -11.43 9.62
CA LEU A 29 13.10 -10.17 10.27
C LEU A 29 12.62 -10.44 11.69
N GLY A 30 13.21 -9.74 12.67
CA GLY A 30 12.72 -9.70 14.04
C GLY A 30 11.54 -8.73 14.20
N ALA A 31 10.86 -8.78 15.35
CA ALA A 31 9.67 -7.96 15.64
C ALA A 31 9.94 -6.46 15.47
N GLY A 32 11.06 -5.94 15.96
CA GLY A 32 11.44 -4.53 15.81
C GLY A 32 11.63 -4.11 14.35
N SER A 33 12.26 -4.96 13.54
CA SER A 33 12.43 -4.69 12.11
C SER A 33 11.11 -4.69 11.35
N LEU A 34 10.18 -5.58 11.74
CA LEU A 34 8.83 -5.62 11.15
C LEU A 34 8.03 -4.36 11.50
N VAL A 35 8.10 -3.89 12.75
CA VAL A 35 7.46 -2.64 13.17
C VAL A 35 8.03 -1.45 12.41
N ALA A 36 9.36 -1.34 12.32
CA ALA A 36 10.02 -0.26 11.59
C ALA A 36 9.64 -0.25 10.10
N LEU A 37 9.58 -1.42 9.48
CA LEU A 37 9.17 -1.58 8.09
C LEU A 37 7.68 -1.22 7.90
N GLY A 38 6.82 -1.63 8.82
CA GLY A 38 5.40 -1.28 8.83
C GLY A 38 5.18 0.22 8.96
N VAL A 39 5.86 0.87 9.92
CA VAL A 39 5.82 2.34 10.08
C VAL A 39 6.29 3.03 8.80
N GLY A 40 7.40 2.59 8.20
CA GLY A 40 7.91 3.15 6.95
C GLY A 40 6.96 2.99 5.77
N ALA A 41 6.24 1.86 5.69
CA ALA A 41 5.26 1.62 4.63
C ALA A 41 3.98 2.45 4.81
N ILE A 42 3.55 2.70 6.05
CA ILE A 42 2.35 3.50 6.38
C ILE A 42 2.60 4.99 6.15
N ILE A 43 3.80 5.49 6.44
CA ILE A 43 4.18 6.89 6.21
C ILE A 43 4.35 7.12 4.71
N GLY A 44 3.25 7.50 4.05
CA GLY A 44 3.22 7.81 2.63
C GLY A 44 2.89 9.29 2.38
N ALA A 45 2.37 9.57 1.19
CA ALA A 45 1.91 10.90 0.79
C ALA A 45 0.85 11.49 1.74
N GLY A 46 0.09 10.66 2.43
CA GLY A 46 -0.94 11.09 3.38
C GLY A 46 -0.39 12.00 4.47
N LEU A 47 0.70 11.60 5.12
CA LEU A 47 1.28 12.38 6.21
C LEU A 47 1.95 13.67 5.71
N PHE A 48 2.78 13.56 4.69
CA PHE A 48 3.64 14.69 4.28
C PHE A 48 2.99 15.65 3.28
N SER A 49 2.12 15.15 2.39
CA SER A 49 1.55 15.99 1.32
C SER A 49 0.12 16.44 1.62
N ILE A 50 -0.73 15.57 2.15
CA ILE A 50 -2.16 15.86 2.31
C ILE A 50 -2.44 16.56 3.64
N THR A 51 -1.74 16.19 4.70
CA THR A 51 -1.99 16.71 6.05
C THR A 51 -1.85 18.24 6.12
N GLY A 52 -0.83 18.81 5.47
CA GLY A 52 -0.63 20.26 5.45
C GLY A 52 -1.79 21.00 4.78
N GLY A 53 -2.26 20.51 3.64
CA GLY A 53 -3.40 21.08 2.92
C GLY A 53 -4.71 20.92 3.70
N ALA A 54 -4.95 19.78 4.32
CA ALA A 54 -6.12 19.53 5.13
C ALA A 54 -6.15 20.41 6.40
N ALA A 55 -4.99 20.60 7.03
CA ALA A 55 -4.87 21.50 8.18
C ALA A 55 -5.11 22.96 7.79
N ALA A 56 -4.56 23.42 6.66
CA ALA A 56 -4.68 24.80 6.23
C ALA A 56 -6.09 25.18 5.76
N ASN A 57 -6.78 24.27 5.05
CA ASN A 57 -8.00 24.61 4.33
C ASN A 57 -9.30 24.04 4.93
N GLN A 58 -9.19 23.04 5.83
CA GLN A 58 -10.37 22.31 6.32
C GLN A 58 -10.44 22.21 7.83
N ALA A 59 -9.48 21.57 8.49
CA ALA A 59 -9.58 21.16 9.87
C ALA A 59 -8.83 22.07 10.86
N GLY A 60 -7.90 22.91 10.39
CA GLY A 60 -7.06 23.69 11.28
C GLY A 60 -6.34 22.82 12.32
N PRO A 61 -6.16 23.30 13.59
CA PRO A 61 -5.55 22.53 14.67
C PRO A 61 -6.30 21.24 15.04
N ALA A 62 -7.59 21.15 14.71
CA ALA A 62 -8.43 19.97 14.99
C ALA A 62 -7.99 18.72 14.25
N ILE A 63 -7.12 18.84 13.25
CA ILE A 63 -6.52 17.69 12.55
C ILE A 63 -5.83 16.73 13.52
N THR A 64 -5.27 17.23 14.61
CA THR A 64 -4.66 16.39 15.65
C THR A 64 -5.66 15.45 16.28
N ILE A 65 -6.86 15.94 16.58
CA ILE A 65 -7.94 15.13 17.15
C ILE A 65 -8.40 14.08 16.14
N SER A 66 -8.48 14.45 14.86
CA SER A 66 -8.80 13.50 13.77
C SER A 66 -7.81 12.35 13.70
N PHE A 67 -6.51 12.63 13.84
CA PHE A 67 -5.48 11.60 13.90
C PHE A 67 -5.60 10.71 15.13
N MET A 68 -5.96 11.25 16.29
CA MET A 68 -6.17 10.45 17.51
C MET A 68 -7.34 9.49 17.34
N VAL A 69 -8.47 9.96 16.79
CA VAL A 69 -9.64 9.13 16.52
C VAL A 69 -9.31 8.03 15.50
N ALA A 70 -8.63 8.40 14.41
CA ALA A 70 -8.19 7.45 13.41
C ALA A 70 -7.23 6.40 13.99
N ALA A 71 -6.28 6.82 14.83
CA ALA A 71 -5.35 5.90 15.51
C ALA A 71 -6.07 4.90 16.40
N CYS A 72 -7.10 5.32 17.14
CA CYS A 72 -7.92 4.39 17.93
C CYS A 72 -8.62 3.36 17.03
N ALA A 73 -9.23 3.77 15.93
CA ALA A 73 -9.88 2.87 14.99
C ALA A 73 -8.87 1.87 14.37
N CYS A 74 -7.70 2.36 13.96
CA CYS A 74 -6.61 1.52 13.45
C CYS A 74 -6.09 0.53 14.49
N ALA A 75 -6.04 0.92 15.76
CA ALA A 75 -5.60 0.03 16.84
C ALA A 75 -6.55 -1.18 16.99
N PHE A 76 -7.87 -0.95 16.96
CA PHE A 76 -8.84 -2.05 17.00
C PHE A 76 -8.73 -2.96 15.77
N ALA A 77 -8.60 -2.40 14.56
CA ALA A 77 -8.36 -3.17 13.35
C ALA A 77 -7.06 -3.99 13.46
N GLY A 78 -5.99 -3.39 13.97
CA GLY A 78 -4.71 -4.06 14.19
C GLY A 78 -4.79 -5.23 15.16
N LEU A 79 -5.56 -5.12 16.23
CA LEU A 79 -5.80 -6.22 17.16
C LEU A 79 -6.54 -7.40 16.49
N CYS A 80 -7.56 -7.12 15.67
CA CYS A 80 -8.25 -8.16 14.88
C CYS A 80 -7.28 -8.84 13.90
N TYR A 81 -6.41 -8.08 13.23
CA TYR A 81 -5.38 -8.64 12.36
C TYR A 81 -4.36 -9.50 13.12
N ALA A 82 -3.96 -9.09 14.32
CA ALA A 82 -3.05 -9.86 15.17
C ALA A 82 -3.64 -11.21 15.58
N GLU A 83 -4.94 -11.25 15.89
CA GLU A 83 -5.66 -12.48 16.18
C GLU A 83 -5.67 -13.42 14.97
N PHE A 84 -6.08 -12.92 13.79
CA PHE A 84 -6.04 -13.71 12.55
C PHE A 84 -4.63 -14.20 12.21
N ALA A 85 -3.61 -13.37 12.37
CA ALA A 85 -2.22 -13.76 12.12
C ALA A 85 -1.73 -14.86 13.06
N SER A 86 -2.22 -14.90 14.29
CA SER A 86 -1.90 -15.98 15.24
C SER A 86 -2.55 -17.31 14.88
N MET A 87 -3.76 -17.27 14.32
CA MET A 87 -4.53 -18.45 13.91
C MET A 87 -4.12 -18.98 12.54
N ILE A 88 -3.81 -18.10 11.60
CA ILE A 88 -3.49 -18.42 10.20
C ILE A 88 -2.17 -17.71 9.83
N PRO A 89 -1.01 -18.25 10.25
CA PRO A 89 0.30 -17.62 10.01
C PRO A 89 0.78 -17.81 8.56
N VAL A 90 -0.04 -17.40 7.60
CA VAL A 90 0.22 -17.50 6.16
C VAL A 90 0.27 -16.10 5.56
N ALA A 91 1.25 -15.85 4.68
CA ALA A 91 1.32 -14.60 3.93
C ALA A 91 0.17 -14.53 2.93
N GLY A 92 -0.58 -13.45 2.93
CA GLY A 92 -1.70 -13.26 2.00
C GLY A 92 -2.66 -12.17 2.42
N SER A 93 -2.34 -11.45 3.51
CA SER A 93 -3.12 -10.31 3.99
C SER A 93 -4.61 -10.64 4.21
N ALA A 94 -5.47 -9.66 4.10
CA ALA A 94 -6.93 -9.78 4.24
C ALA A 94 -7.55 -10.80 3.28
N TYR A 95 -6.95 -10.99 2.09
CA TYR A 95 -7.41 -11.98 1.12
C TYR A 95 -7.46 -13.40 1.71
N THR A 96 -6.35 -13.84 2.32
CA THR A 96 -6.26 -15.19 2.90
C THR A 96 -7.21 -15.38 4.07
N TYR A 97 -7.33 -14.39 4.93
CA TYR A 97 -8.24 -14.44 6.07
C TYR A 97 -9.70 -14.48 5.62
N SER A 98 -10.07 -13.68 4.63
CA SER A 98 -11.41 -13.68 4.06
C SER A 98 -11.75 -14.97 3.36
N TYR A 99 -10.78 -15.60 2.68
CA TYR A 99 -10.99 -16.88 2.02
C TYR A 99 -11.23 -18.02 3.03
N ALA A 100 -10.50 -17.99 4.17
CA ALA A 100 -10.67 -18.99 5.21
C ALA A 100 -12.00 -18.84 5.98
N THR A 101 -12.51 -17.62 6.17
CA THR A 101 -13.63 -17.31 7.05
C THR A 101 -14.94 -17.08 6.30
N MET A 102 -14.92 -16.28 5.23
CA MET A 102 -16.11 -15.79 4.51
C MET A 102 -16.37 -16.51 3.19
N GLY A 103 -15.34 -17.15 2.60
CA GLY A 103 -15.45 -17.89 1.36
C GLY A 103 -14.89 -17.16 0.15
N GLU A 104 -14.95 -17.83 -1.01
CA GLU A 104 -14.27 -17.44 -2.24
C GLU A 104 -14.73 -16.11 -2.79
N PHE A 105 -16.03 -15.84 -2.78
CA PHE A 105 -16.60 -14.61 -3.35
C PHE A 105 -16.10 -13.35 -2.61
N VAL A 106 -16.13 -13.38 -1.27
CA VAL A 106 -15.65 -12.25 -0.46
C VAL A 106 -14.14 -12.09 -0.64
N ALA A 107 -13.40 -13.19 -0.64
CA ALA A 107 -11.96 -13.18 -0.90
C ALA A 107 -11.63 -12.56 -2.26
N TRP A 108 -12.41 -12.84 -3.30
CA TRP A 108 -12.23 -12.27 -4.64
C TRP A 108 -12.43 -10.74 -4.63
N ILE A 109 -13.46 -10.24 -3.93
CA ILE A 109 -13.68 -8.79 -3.79
C ILE A 109 -12.48 -8.14 -3.07
N ILE A 110 -12.06 -8.72 -1.93
CA ILE A 110 -10.91 -8.21 -1.16
C ILE A 110 -9.62 -8.27 -1.98
N GLY A 111 -9.44 -9.29 -2.83
CA GLY A 111 -8.30 -9.37 -3.73
C GLY A 111 -8.24 -8.20 -4.71
N TRP A 112 -9.37 -7.82 -5.31
CA TRP A 112 -9.46 -6.65 -6.19
C TRP A 112 -9.29 -5.34 -5.44
N ASP A 113 -9.82 -5.23 -4.22
CA ASP A 113 -9.65 -4.07 -3.35
C ASP A 113 -8.16 -3.83 -3.03
N LEU A 114 -7.42 -4.89 -2.69
CA LEU A 114 -5.97 -4.81 -2.48
C LEU A 114 -5.21 -4.35 -3.73
N VAL A 115 -5.57 -4.85 -4.91
CA VAL A 115 -4.95 -4.40 -6.18
C VAL A 115 -5.21 -2.90 -6.39
N LEU A 116 -6.43 -2.45 -6.16
CA LEU A 116 -6.82 -1.06 -6.30
C LEU A 116 -6.11 -0.16 -5.27
N GLU A 117 -6.03 -0.61 -4.01
CA GLU A 117 -5.30 0.08 -2.93
C GLU A 117 -3.84 0.35 -3.33
N TYR A 118 -3.11 -0.67 -3.77
CA TYR A 118 -1.72 -0.51 -4.19
C TYR A 118 -1.58 0.37 -5.44
N ALA A 119 -2.48 0.25 -6.40
CA ALA A 119 -2.44 1.07 -7.62
C ALA A 119 -2.68 2.54 -7.32
N VAL A 120 -3.71 2.86 -6.53
CA VAL A 120 -4.02 4.24 -6.11
C VAL A 120 -2.93 4.79 -5.20
N GLY A 121 -2.42 3.97 -4.27
CA GLY A 121 -1.31 4.34 -3.40
C GLY A 121 -0.06 4.71 -4.19
N ALA A 122 0.35 3.89 -5.17
CA ALA A 122 1.48 4.16 -6.03
C ALA A 122 1.30 5.45 -6.84
N ALA A 123 0.10 5.67 -7.40
CA ALA A 123 -0.23 6.90 -8.13
C ALA A 123 -0.12 8.14 -7.22
N THR A 124 -0.70 8.08 -6.03
CA THR A 124 -0.70 9.21 -5.07
C THR A 124 0.71 9.55 -4.60
N VAL A 125 1.53 8.54 -4.28
CA VAL A 125 2.91 8.75 -3.86
C VAL A 125 3.76 9.33 -4.99
N SER A 126 3.59 8.86 -6.22
CA SER A 126 4.35 9.35 -7.37
C SER A 126 4.01 10.80 -7.72
N ILE A 127 2.73 11.19 -7.63
CA ILE A 127 2.29 12.58 -7.83
C ILE A 127 2.86 13.49 -6.73
N SER A 128 2.84 13.03 -5.48
CA SER A 128 3.42 13.77 -4.36
C SER A 128 4.91 13.97 -4.53
N TRP A 129 5.63 12.94 -4.93
CA TRP A 129 7.06 13.01 -5.24
C TRP A 129 7.33 14.00 -6.38
N SER A 130 6.54 13.97 -7.45
CA SER A 130 6.63 14.93 -8.55
C SER A 130 6.51 16.38 -8.06
N ARG A 131 5.53 16.67 -7.20
CA ARG A 131 5.35 18.01 -6.62
C ARG A 131 6.57 18.47 -5.81
N TYR A 132 7.19 17.59 -5.04
CA TYR A 132 8.42 17.90 -4.31
C TYR A 132 9.59 18.14 -5.26
N LEU A 133 9.72 17.34 -6.32
CA LEU A 133 10.77 17.52 -7.32
C LEU A 133 10.63 18.89 -8.04
N VAL A 134 9.42 19.26 -8.43
CA VAL A 134 9.16 20.56 -9.08
C VAL A 134 9.56 21.71 -8.14
N LYS A 135 9.11 21.67 -6.88
CA LYS A 135 9.51 22.70 -5.89
C LYS A 135 11.00 22.75 -5.64
N PHE A 136 11.67 21.60 -5.65
CA PHE A 136 13.11 21.53 -5.53
C PHE A 136 13.81 22.21 -6.71
N CYS A 137 13.36 21.95 -7.95
CA CYS A 137 13.89 22.60 -9.15
C CYS A 137 13.65 24.12 -9.14
N GLU A 138 12.46 24.56 -8.70
CA GLU A 138 12.15 26.00 -8.54
C GLU A 138 13.12 26.71 -7.59
N GLY A 139 13.59 26.01 -6.54
CA GLY A 139 14.62 26.53 -5.62
C GLY A 139 15.98 26.80 -6.28
N PHE A 140 16.22 26.26 -7.47
CA PHE A 140 17.40 26.52 -8.29
C PHE A 140 17.10 27.38 -9.54
N ASP A 141 15.99 28.12 -9.56
CA ASP A 141 15.51 28.91 -10.72
C ASP A 141 15.20 28.08 -11.98
N VAL A 142 15.04 26.76 -11.83
CA VAL A 142 14.64 25.89 -12.94
C VAL A 142 13.13 25.72 -12.94
N HIS A 143 12.46 26.44 -13.81
CA HIS A 143 10.99 26.41 -13.95
C HIS A 143 10.58 25.36 -14.97
N LEU A 144 9.99 24.26 -14.48
CA LEU A 144 9.43 23.21 -15.33
C LEU A 144 8.03 23.64 -15.83
N PRO A 145 7.72 23.47 -17.14
CA PRO A 145 6.42 23.82 -17.67
C PRO A 145 5.29 23.06 -16.99
N ALA A 146 4.26 23.75 -16.51
CA ALA A 146 3.10 23.15 -15.85
C ALA A 146 2.40 22.08 -16.71
N MET A 147 2.46 22.21 -18.04
CA MET A 147 1.93 21.24 -18.99
C MET A 147 2.46 19.81 -18.74
N PHE A 148 3.71 19.66 -18.26
CA PHE A 148 4.38 18.37 -18.04
C PHE A 148 4.56 17.99 -16.57
N THR A 149 4.09 18.81 -15.63
CA THR A 149 4.28 18.61 -14.19
C THR A 149 2.99 18.39 -13.42
N VAL A 150 1.85 18.67 -14.05
CA VAL A 150 0.53 18.45 -13.46
C VAL A 150 -0.34 17.58 -14.37
N GLY A 151 -1.35 16.95 -13.78
CA GLY A 151 -2.27 16.08 -14.51
C GLY A 151 -3.32 16.86 -15.33
N PRO A 152 -4.10 16.17 -16.19
CA PRO A 152 -5.13 16.80 -17.02
C PRO A 152 -6.20 17.55 -16.23
N TRP A 153 -6.51 17.11 -15.02
CA TRP A 153 -7.50 17.74 -14.14
C TRP A 153 -7.02 19.07 -13.54
N ASP A 154 -5.70 19.27 -13.47
CA ASP A 154 -5.06 20.47 -12.94
C ASP A 154 -4.54 21.38 -14.06
N GLY A 155 -5.00 21.17 -15.32
CA GLY A 155 -4.66 21.99 -16.48
C GLY A 155 -3.37 21.61 -17.21
N GLY A 156 -2.75 20.48 -16.86
CA GLY A 156 -1.62 19.91 -17.60
C GLY A 156 -2.05 18.88 -18.65
N ILE A 157 -1.09 18.27 -19.33
CA ILE A 157 -1.32 17.14 -20.24
C ILE A 157 -0.95 15.83 -19.53
N ILE A 158 0.22 15.79 -18.92
CA ILE A 158 0.76 14.60 -18.25
C ILE A 158 1.76 15.01 -17.18
N ASN A 159 1.77 14.28 -16.07
CA ASN A 159 2.79 14.46 -15.04
C ASN A 159 3.99 13.54 -15.34
N LEU A 160 4.92 14.04 -16.18
CA LEU A 160 6.10 13.28 -16.60
C LEU A 160 6.99 12.82 -15.44
N PRO A 161 7.32 13.66 -14.42
CA PRO A 161 8.10 13.19 -13.28
C PRO A 161 7.44 12.03 -12.53
N ALA A 162 6.12 12.08 -12.35
CA ALA A 162 5.39 11.00 -11.69
C ALA A 162 5.43 9.69 -12.50
N VAL A 163 5.25 9.77 -13.82
CA VAL A 163 5.37 8.61 -14.73
C VAL A 163 6.80 8.06 -14.71
N PHE A 164 7.79 8.92 -14.76
CA PHE A 164 9.20 8.53 -14.75
C PHE A 164 9.57 7.73 -13.50
N ILE A 165 9.18 8.21 -12.31
CA ILE A 165 9.53 7.51 -11.06
C ILE A 165 8.83 6.15 -10.96
N VAL A 166 7.58 6.03 -11.39
CA VAL A 166 6.85 4.75 -11.41
C VAL A 166 7.55 3.75 -12.33
N ILE A 167 7.91 4.17 -13.55
CA ILE A 167 8.62 3.31 -14.50
C ILE A 167 9.98 2.90 -13.94
N MET A 168 10.75 3.83 -13.40
CA MET A 168 12.07 3.55 -12.84
C MET A 168 12.03 2.54 -11.70
N VAL A 169 11.09 2.72 -10.75
CA VAL A 169 10.93 1.80 -9.61
C VAL A 169 10.44 0.44 -10.09
N SER A 170 9.50 0.40 -11.04
CA SER A 170 8.98 -0.85 -11.61
C SER A 170 10.06 -1.63 -12.33
N LEU A 171 10.85 -0.99 -13.18
CA LEU A 171 11.97 -1.62 -13.88
C LEU A 171 13.02 -2.15 -12.90
N ARG A 172 13.36 -1.38 -11.86
CA ARG A 172 14.30 -1.82 -10.84
C ARG A 172 13.78 -3.05 -10.07
N SER A 173 12.50 -3.09 -9.77
CA SER A 173 11.87 -4.22 -9.07
C SER A 173 11.89 -5.49 -9.94
N VAL A 174 11.54 -5.36 -11.22
CA VAL A 174 11.58 -6.47 -12.19
C VAL A 174 13.02 -6.97 -12.39
N TYR A 175 13.97 -6.06 -12.57
CA TYR A 175 15.38 -6.44 -12.73
C TYR A 175 15.95 -7.14 -11.49
N GLY A 176 15.64 -6.61 -10.30
CA GLY A 176 16.05 -7.23 -9.03
C GLY A 176 15.40 -8.60 -8.79
N PHE A 177 14.22 -8.84 -9.33
CA PHE A 177 13.56 -10.15 -9.30
C PHE A 177 14.23 -11.13 -10.27
N ILE A 178 14.49 -10.71 -11.50
CA ILE A 178 15.16 -11.54 -12.52
C ILE A 178 16.57 -11.90 -12.06
N SER A 179 17.34 -10.96 -11.50
CA SER A 179 18.73 -11.21 -11.03
C SER A 179 18.82 -12.19 -9.85
N LYS A 180 17.71 -12.50 -9.18
CA LYS A 180 17.66 -13.54 -8.13
C LYS A 180 17.20 -14.89 -8.64
N LEU A 181 16.68 -14.95 -9.86
CA LEU A 181 16.24 -16.19 -10.52
C LEU A 181 17.33 -16.84 -11.39
N VAL A 182 18.35 -16.07 -11.76
CA VAL A 182 19.56 -16.50 -12.49
C VAL A 182 20.72 -16.66 -11.51
#